data_1581a1d3642df67810cfab40b04accf9
#
_entry.id   1581a1d3642df67810cfab40b04accf9
#
_cell.length_a   1.000
_cell.length_b   1.000
_cell.length_c   1.000
_cell.angle_alpha   90.00
_cell.angle_beta   90.00
_cell.angle_gamma   90.00
#
_symmetry.space_group_name_H-M   'P 1'
#
loop_
_entity.id
_entity.type
_entity.pdbx_description
1 polymer ?
#
loop_
_entity_poly.entity_id
_entity_poly.type
_entity_poly.pdbx_seq_one_letter_code
_entity_poly.pdbx_strand_id
1 'polypeptide(L)'
;MKFSVTILITFVFLLTIQACSGDEQSEPASEVQQQEEGLSEFELEHGIGPITERVEISDELDQELVTKGRNIYEMKCEMCHSMVGRMVGPELGNVLDRRSPEFVMNFILNPGEMANDHPVGQEMLREYFTVMPFQNVKEDEARSIVEYLRYYAENN
;
A
#
# COMPACT_ATOMS: atom_id res chain seq x y z
N MET A 1 -70.32 33.54 8.28
CA MET A 1 -71.27 32.71 7.54
C MET A 1 -70.68 31.39 7.23
N LYS A 2 -71.24 30.38 7.87
CA LYS A 2 -71.62 29.06 7.38
C LYS A 2 -70.46 28.10 7.15
N PHE A 3 -70.40 27.18 7.95
CA PHE A 3 -70.85 25.78 8.23
C PHE A 3 -69.74 24.82 7.80
N SER A 4 -69.13 24.16 8.75
CA SER A 4 -69.60 22.86 9.29
C SER A 4 -69.61 21.76 8.21
N VAL A 5 -68.77 20.75 8.42
CA VAL A 5 -69.24 19.39 8.56
C VAL A 5 -68.07 18.47 8.98
N THR A 6 -68.23 18.01 10.16
CA THR A 6 -67.59 16.85 10.77
C THR A 6 -67.96 15.60 9.99
N ILE A 7 -67.02 14.80 9.57
CA ILE A 7 -67.25 13.37 9.32
C ILE A 7 -66.12 12.57 9.98
N LEU A 8 -66.54 12.06 11.11
CA LEU A 8 -65.96 10.97 11.85
C LEU A 8 -66.13 9.69 11.05
N ILE A 9 -65.09 9.10 10.57
CA ILE A 9 -65.13 7.68 10.12
C ILE A 9 -64.07 6.94 10.91
N THR A 10 -64.51 6.45 12.05
CA THR A 10 -63.94 5.30 12.73
C THR A 10 -64.09 4.06 11.86
N PHE A 11 -62.98 3.59 11.30
CA PHE A 11 -62.97 2.25 10.77
C PHE A 11 -62.04 1.41 11.67
N VAL A 12 -62.72 0.77 12.58
CA VAL A 12 -62.20 -0.35 13.34
C VAL A 12 -61.98 -1.49 12.37
N PHE A 13 -60.75 -1.80 12.06
CA PHE A 13 -60.44 -3.08 11.43
C PHE A 13 -59.69 -3.93 12.43
N LEU A 14 -60.48 -4.82 12.96
CA LEU A 14 -60.08 -5.84 13.92
C LEU A 14 -59.59 -7.05 13.13
N LEU A 15 -58.56 -7.68 13.62
CA LEU A 15 -58.08 -9.04 13.39
C LEU A 15 -57.46 -9.32 12.02
N THR A 16 -56.33 -9.98 12.02
CA THR A 16 -56.07 -11.32 12.55
C THR A 16 -54.59 -11.51 12.82
N ILE A 17 -54.30 -11.98 13.99
CA ILE A 17 -53.00 -12.54 14.37
C ILE A 17 -52.94 -13.91 13.72
N GLN A 18 -52.09 -14.11 12.74
CA GLN A 18 -51.65 -15.45 12.37
C GLN A 18 -50.20 -15.59 12.80
N ALA A 19 -50.06 -16.35 13.86
CA ALA A 19 -48.80 -16.88 14.28
C ALA A 19 -48.32 -17.89 13.23
N CYS A 20 -47.26 -17.57 12.52
CA CYS A 20 -46.41 -18.53 11.87
C CYS A 20 -45.12 -18.59 12.70
N SER A 21 -45.04 -19.64 13.51
CA SER A 21 -43.79 -20.15 14.00
C SER A 21 -42.98 -20.63 12.80
N GLY A 22 -41.95 -19.91 12.46
CA GLY A 22 -40.86 -20.34 11.62
C GLY A 22 -39.60 -19.98 12.40
N ASP A 23 -38.96 -20.98 12.99
CA ASP A 23 -37.57 -20.90 13.47
C ASP A 23 -36.72 -20.62 12.22
N GLU A 24 -36.47 -19.38 11.94
CA GLU A 24 -35.34 -18.95 11.12
C GLU A 24 -34.26 -18.48 12.09
N GLN A 25 -33.33 -19.37 12.29
CA GLN A 25 -32.04 -19.14 12.85
C GLN A 25 -31.33 -18.04 12.05
N SER A 26 -31.55 -16.80 12.44
CA SER A 26 -30.74 -15.68 11.95
C SER A 26 -29.35 -15.87 12.50
N GLU A 27 -28.47 -16.44 11.67
CA GLU A 27 -27.03 -16.28 11.84
C GLU A 27 -26.74 -14.78 11.99
N PRO A 28 -25.94 -14.39 12.97
CA PRO A 28 -25.51 -13.00 13.05
C PRO A 28 -24.72 -12.68 11.79
N ALA A 29 -25.29 -11.83 10.94
CA ALA A 29 -24.52 -11.16 9.90
C ALA A 29 -23.30 -10.58 10.58
N SER A 30 -22.13 -11.14 10.26
CA SER A 30 -20.85 -10.53 10.57
C SER A 30 -20.90 -9.14 9.97
N GLU A 31 -21.08 -8.14 10.82
CA GLU A 31 -20.78 -6.77 10.46
C GLU A 31 -19.33 -6.78 10.03
N VAL A 32 -19.11 -6.78 8.72
CA VAL A 32 -17.84 -6.37 8.14
C VAL A 32 -17.71 -4.92 8.53
N GLN A 33 -17.11 -4.69 9.68
CA GLN A 33 -16.58 -3.39 10.05
C GLN A 33 -15.54 -3.10 8.99
N GLN A 34 -15.92 -2.31 8.00
CA GLN A 34 -14.97 -1.56 7.19
C GLN A 34 -14.32 -0.58 8.17
N GLN A 35 -13.25 -1.06 8.83
CA GLN A 35 -12.28 -0.17 9.42
C GLN A 35 -11.70 0.60 8.23
N GLU A 36 -11.88 1.91 8.24
CA GLU A 36 -10.96 2.81 7.58
C GLU A 36 -9.65 2.71 8.37
N GLU A 37 -8.96 1.59 8.22
CA GLU A 37 -7.65 1.39 8.80
C GLU A 37 -6.70 2.25 7.98
N GLY A 38 -6.25 3.34 8.58
CA GLY A 38 -5.06 4.05 8.13
C GLY A 38 -3.88 3.09 8.09
N LEU A 39 -2.80 3.47 7.40
CA LEU A 39 -1.59 2.65 7.32
C LEU A 39 -1.11 2.27 8.72
N SER A 40 -0.67 1.04 8.88
CA SER A 40 -0.02 0.55 10.09
C SER A 40 1.29 1.30 10.34
N GLU A 41 1.81 1.25 11.56
CA GLU A 41 3.10 1.84 11.90
C GLU A 41 4.23 1.27 11.02
N PHE A 42 4.18 -0.03 10.74
CA PHE A 42 5.15 -0.67 9.85
C PHE A 42 5.05 -0.10 8.42
N GLU A 43 3.85 0.01 7.87
CA GLU A 43 3.66 0.56 6.53
C GLU A 43 4.07 2.03 6.44
N LEU A 44 3.81 2.84 7.46
CA LEU A 44 4.26 4.23 7.50
C LEU A 44 5.77 4.37 7.48
N GLU A 45 6.50 3.46 8.12
CA GLU A 45 7.96 3.49 8.17
C GLU A 45 8.60 2.76 6.99
N HIS A 46 8.03 1.62 6.58
CA HIS A 46 8.64 0.68 5.64
C HIS A 46 7.90 0.56 4.30
N GLY A 47 6.84 1.35 4.10
CA GLY A 47 6.09 1.38 2.84
C GLY A 47 5.04 0.27 2.71
N ILE A 48 4.14 0.48 1.74
CA ILE A 48 3.04 -0.42 1.42
C ILE A 48 3.51 -1.44 0.38
N GLY A 49 3.40 -2.73 0.71
CA GLY A 49 3.77 -3.76 -0.25
C GLY A 49 3.87 -5.15 0.37
N PRO A 50 4.46 -6.10 -0.34
CA PRO A 50 4.53 -7.48 0.11
C PRO A 50 5.52 -7.72 1.27
N ILE A 51 6.41 -6.77 1.53
CA ILE A 51 7.35 -6.88 2.66
C ILE A 51 6.65 -6.32 3.90
N THR A 52 6.21 -7.20 4.77
CA THR A 52 5.42 -6.88 5.97
C THR A 52 6.19 -7.10 7.28
N GLU A 53 7.44 -7.54 7.19
CA GLU A 53 8.34 -7.81 8.30
C GLU A 53 9.74 -7.28 7.99
N ARG A 54 10.57 -7.13 9.02
CA ARG A 54 11.97 -6.72 8.86
C ARG A 54 12.75 -7.76 8.07
N VAL A 55 13.47 -7.29 7.07
CA VAL A 55 14.34 -8.14 6.26
C VAL A 55 15.69 -8.32 6.97
N GLU A 56 16.12 -9.55 7.12
CA GLU A 56 17.45 -9.82 7.65
C GLU A 56 18.53 -9.43 6.63
N ILE A 57 19.41 -8.53 7.06
CA ILE A 57 20.55 -8.07 6.27
C ILE A 57 21.80 -8.31 7.09
N SER A 58 22.72 -9.10 6.53
CA SER A 58 24.01 -9.33 7.14
C SER A 58 24.86 -8.05 7.17
N ASP A 59 25.71 -7.91 8.17
CA ASP A 59 26.69 -6.82 8.22
C ASP A 59 27.69 -6.90 7.05
N GLU A 60 28.03 -8.11 6.63
CA GLU A 60 28.89 -8.34 5.47
C GLU A 60 28.11 -8.35 4.18
N LEU A 61 28.65 -7.72 3.13
CA LEU A 61 28.05 -7.69 1.80
C LEU A 61 28.12 -9.05 1.14
N ASP A 62 26.98 -9.53 0.64
CA ASP A 62 26.90 -10.71 -0.21
C ASP A 62 27.25 -10.33 -1.67
N GLN A 63 28.44 -10.72 -2.12
CA GLN A 63 28.96 -10.37 -3.43
C GLN A 63 28.16 -10.99 -4.60
N GLU A 64 27.46 -12.11 -4.37
CA GLU A 64 26.56 -12.70 -5.37
C GLU A 64 25.31 -11.83 -5.51
N LEU A 65 24.69 -11.42 -4.40
CA LEU A 65 23.57 -10.50 -4.42
C LEU A 65 23.94 -9.13 -4.98
N VAL A 66 25.12 -8.59 -4.63
CA VAL A 66 25.64 -7.34 -5.22
C VAL A 66 25.72 -7.43 -6.74
N THR A 67 26.29 -8.50 -7.26
CA THR A 67 26.43 -8.70 -8.71
C THR A 67 25.07 -8.84 -9.40
N LYS A 68 24.18 -9.66 -8.83
CA LYS A 68 22.81 -9.84 -9.31
C LYS A 68 22.04 -8.51 -9.29
N GLY A 69 22.10 -7.79 -8.18
CA GLY A 69 21.42 -6.51 -8.00
C GLY A 69 21.91 -5.43 -8.96
N ARG A 70 23.23 -5.37 -9.21
CA ARG A 70 23.81 -4.47 -10.22
C ARG A 70 23.24 -4.74 -11.61
N ASN A 71 23.24 -5.99 -12.04
CA ASN A 71 22.72 -6.35 -13.35
C ASN A 71 21.24 -5.98 -13.51
N ILE A 72 20.43 -6.19 -12.46
CA ILE A 72 19.01 -5.83 -12.48
C ILE A 72 18.84 -4.31 -12.51
N TYR A 73 19.62 -3.57 -11.72
CA TYR A 73 19.61 -2.11 -11.69
C TYR A 73 19.91 -1.54 -13.08
N GLU A 74 21.00 -1.99 -13.71
CA GLU A 74 21.42 -1.55 -15.06
C GLU A 74 20.34 -1.84 -16.11
N MET A 75 19.64 -2.97 -16.00
CA MET A 75 18.60 -3.32 -16.98
C MET A 75 17.27 -2.63 -16.76
N LYS A 76 16.88 -2.35 -15.52
CA LYS A 76 15.50 -1.96 -15.18
C LYS A 76 15.38 -0.58 -14.53
N CYS A 77 16.44 -0.06 -13.93
CA CYS A 77 16.38 1.11 -13.06
C CYS A 77 17.15 2.31 -13.60
N GLU A 78 18.34 2.10 -14.19
CA GLU A 78 19.26 3.17 -14.57
C GLU A 78 18.71 4.13 -15.66
N MET A 79 17.71 3.70 -16.42
CA MET A 79 17.06 4.56 -17.41
C MET A 79 16.35 5.76 -16.75
N CYS A 80 15.86 5.58 -15.53
CA CYS A 80 15.10 6.58 -14.80
C CYS A 80 15.79 7.07 -13.52
N HIS A 81 16.72 6.29 -12.97
CA HIS A 81 17.44 6.58 -11.73
C HIS A 81 18.94 6.64 -11.93
N SER A 82 19.57 7.61 -11.31
CA SER A 82 21.01 7.69 -11.17
C SER A 82 21.43 7.39 -9.74
N MET A 83 22.67 6.99 -9.54
CA MET A 83 23.27 6.91 -8.20
C MET A 83 23.57 8.30 -7.63
N VAL A 84 23.82 9.28 -8.49
CA VAL A 84 24.13 10.66 -8.08
C VAL A 84 23.28 11.63 -8.90
N GLY A 85 22.51 12.46 -8.21
CA GLY A 85 21.70 13.50 -8.82
C GLY A 85 20.37 12.98 -9.40
N ARG A 86 19.47 13.94 -9.58
CA ARG A 86 18.10 13.70 -10.05
C ARG A 86 18.07 13.38 -11.54
N MET A 87 17.27 12.38 -11.90
CA MET A 87 16.84 12.10 -13.29
C MET A 87 15.32 12.18 -13.40
N VAL A 88 14.69 11.21 -14.03
CA VAL A 88 13.23 11.04 -14.04
C VAL A 88 12.74 10.74 -12.63
N GLY A 89 13.46 9.87 -11.91
CA GLY A 89 13.25 9.56 -10.50
C GLY A 89 14.36 10.15 -9.60
N PRO A 90 14.29 9.89 -8.29
CA PRO A 90 15.31 10.28 -7.33
C PRO A 90 16.64 9.55 -7.54
N GLU A 91 17.70 10.14 -7.00
CA GLU A 91 18.98 9.46 -6.85
C GLU A 91 18.88 8.30 -5.85
N LEU A 92 19.62 7.23 -6.10
CA LEU A 92 19.56 6.02 -5.30
C LEU A 92 20.85 5.70 -4.53
N GLY A 93 21.96 6.39 -4.79
CA GLY A 93 23.25 6.06 -4.20
C GLY A 93 23.29 6.15 -2.66
N ASN A 94 22.47 7.02 -2.09
CA ASN A 94 22.34 7.22 -0.64
C ASN A 94 20.92 6.95 -0.13
N VAL A 95 20.13 6.19 -0.86
CA VAL A 95 18.72 5.99 -0.50
C VAL A 95 18.57 5.25 0.84
N LEU A 96 19.49 4.35 1.17
CA LEU A 96 19.47 3.58 2.42
C LEU A 96 19.86 4.38 3.66
N ASP A 97 20.44 5.58 3.51
CA ASP A 97 20.61 6.53 4.61
C ASP A 97 19.30 7.19 5.03
N ARG A 98 18.32 7.17 4.14
CA ARG A 98 17.04 7.90 4.30
C ARG A 98 15.85 6.96 4.44
N ARG A 99 15.98 5.74 3.98
CA ARG A 99 14.89 4.75 3.90
C ARG A 99 15.39 3.37 4.29
N SER A 100 14.54 2.62 4.93
CA SER A 100 14.85 1.24 5.27
C SER A 100 14.92 0.35 4.01
N PRO A 101 15.62 -0.77 4.10
CA PRO A 101 15.62 -1.79 3.05
C PRO A 101 14.22 -2.22 2.62
N GLU A 102 13.33 -2.43 3.59
CA GLU A 102 11.94 -2.83 3.37
C GLU A 102 11.18 -1.76 2.57
N PHE A 103 11.39 -0.48 2.91
CA PHE A 103 10.78 0.63 2.18
C PHE A 103 11.21 0.63 0.71
N VAL A 104 12.50 0.46 0.45
CA VAL A 104 13.04 0.41 -0.91
C VAL A 104 12.47 -0.79 -1.65
N MET A 105 12.41 -1.97 -1.01
CA MET A 105 11.83 -3.17 -1.60
C MET A 105 10.34 -2.98 -1.90
N ASN A 106 9.55 -2.46 -0.95
CA ASN A 106 8.14 -2.21 -1.15
C ASN A 106 7.88 -1.21 -2.28
N PHE A 107 8.69 -0.16 -2.39
CA PHE A 107 8.57 0.80 -3.49
C PHE A 107 8.84 0.15 -4.86
N ILE A 108 9.80 -0.77 -4.95
CA ILE A 108 10.10 -1.51 -6.18
C ILE A 108 8.97 -2.48 -6.53
N LEU A 109 8.43 -3.18 -5.52
CA LEU A 109 7.47 -4.26 -5.68
C LEU A 109 6.02 -3.77 -5.85
N ASN A 110 5.68 -2.61 -5.28
CA ASN A 110 4.33 -2.06 -5.30
C ASN A 110 4.32 -0.53 -5.52
N PRO A 111 4.91 -0.03 -6.62
CA PRO A 111 5.07 1.40 -6.84
C PRO A 111 3.74 2.15 -6.97
N GLY A 112 2.67 1.49 -7.42
CA GLY A 112 1.35 2.08 -7.59
C GLY A 112 0.70 2.49 -6.28
N GLU A 113 0.57 1.57 -5.33
CA GLU A 113 0.02 1.87 -4.00
C GLU A 113 0.94 2.80 -3.22
N MET A 114 2.26 2.61 -3.34
CA MET A 114 3.21 3.55 -2.76
C MET A 114 2.96 4.99 -3.22
N ALA A 115 2.74 5.21 -4.52
CA ALA A 115 2.49 6.55 -5.05
C ALA A 115 1.11 7.13 -4.66
N ASN A 116 0.10 6.28 -4.52
CA ASN A 116 -1.28 6.70 -4.28
C ASN A 116 -1.61 6.85 -2.79
N ASP A 117 -1.15 5.92 -1.98
CA ASP A 117 -1.66 5.73 -0.62
C ASP A 117 -0.61 6.01 0.46
N HIS A 118 0.70 5.94 0.12
CA HIS A 118 1.76 6.23 1.07
C HIS A 118 2.13 7.72 1.07
N PRO A 119 2.23 8.41 2.24
CA PRO A 119 2.55 9.85 2.31
C PRO A 119 3.81 10.25 1.54
N VAL A 120 4.88 9.47 1.69
CA VAL A 120 6.16 9.72 0.98
C VAL A 120 6.01 9.50 -0.53
N GLY A 121 5.27 8.49 -0.95
CA GLY A 121 5.01 8.24 -2.38
C GLY A 121 4.21 9.38 -3.01
N GLN A 122 3.20 9.89 -2.32
CA GLN A 122 2.43 11.07 -2.75
C GLN A 122 3.30 12.34 -2.83
N GLU A 123 4.24 12.53 -1.88
CA GLU A 123 5.19 13.63 -1.94
C GLU A 123 6.10 13.51 -3.15
N MET A 124 6.65 12.32 -3.40
CA MET A 124 7.47 12.04 -4.57
C MET A 124 6.69 12.24 -5.88
N LEU A 125 5.42 11.84 -5.93
CA LEU A 125 4.57 12.08 -7.09
C LEU A 125 4.39 13.59 -7.36
N ARG A 126 4.23 14.40 -6.31
CA ARG A 126 4.17 15.87 -6.45
C ARG A 126 5.49 16.49 -6.88
N GLU A 127 6.61 15.90 -6.47
CA GLU A 127 7.95 16.40 -6.80
C GLU A 127 8.40 16.01 -8.22
N TYR A 128 8.17 14.75 -8.60
CA TYR A 128 8.68 14.17 -9.86
C TYR A 128 7.67 14.17 -10.99
N PHE A 129 6.37 14.42 -10.69
CA PHE A 129 5.27 14.44 -11.67
C PHE A 129 5.11 13.14 -12.47
N THR A 130 5.59 12.05 -11.94
CA THR A 130 5.51 10.75 -12.58
C THR A 130 5.41 9.63 -11.53
N VAL A 131 4.67 8.59 -11.87
CA VAL A 131 4.61 7.37 -11.07
C VAL A 131 5.69 6.41 -11.58
N MET A 132 6.44 5.79 -10.67
CA MET A 132 7.35 4.72 -11.03
C MET A 132 6.56 3.56 -11.65
N PRO A 133 6.84 3.15 -12.89
CA PRO A 133 6.15 2.03 -13.49
C PRO A 133 6.59 0.71 -12.84
N PHE A 134 5.66 -0.24 -12.74
CA PHE A 134 5.96 -1.58 -12.23
C PHE A 134 6.98 -2.29 -13.14
N GLN A 135 8.12 -2.69 -12.58
CA GLN A 135 9.26 -3.24 -13.31
C GLN A 135 9.25 -4.78 -13.38
N ASN A 136 8.20 -5.43 -12.88
CA ASN A 136 8.14 -6.89 -12.79
C ASN A 136 9.39 -7.49 -12.14
N VAL A 137 9.80 -6.91 -11.03
CA VAL A 137 10.88 -7.38 -10.16
C VAL A 137 10.27 -8.33 -9.14
N LYS A 138 10.95 -9.43 -8.86
CA LYS A 138 10.58 -10.37 -7.79
C LYS A 138 11.20 -9.93 -6.47
N GLU A 139 10.71 -10.48 -5.37
CA GLU A 139 11.17 -10.13 -4.03
C GLU A 139 12.68 -10.43 -3.84
N ASP A 140 13.16 -11.59 -4.28
CA ASP A 140 14.58 -11.94 -4.23
C ASP A 140 15.45 -11.03 -5.12
N GLU A 141 14.91 -10.54 -6.21
CA GLU A 141 15.55 -9.55 -7.07
C GLU A 141 15.59 -8.17 -6.41
N ALA A 142 14.49 -7.74 -5.74
CA ALA A 142 14.45 -6.50 -4.98
C ALA A 142 15.46 -6.55 -3.81
N ARG A 143 15.57 -7.70 -3.12
CA ARG A 143 16.59 -7.89 -2.10
C ARG A 143 18.02 -7.76 -2.66
N SER A 144 18.24 -8.29 -3.87
CA SER A 144 19.55 -8.16 -4.54
C SER A 144 19.86 -6.72 -4.92
N ILE A 145 18.85 -5.95 -5.38
CA ILE A 145 19.01 -4.51 -5.66
C ILE A 145 19.41 -3.76 -4.40
N VAL A 146 18.77 -4.03 -3.26
CA VAL A 146 19.13 -3.43 -1.97
C VAL A 146 20.60 -3.71 -1.62
N GLU A 147 21.08 -4.94 -1.84
CA GLU A 147 22.49 -5.28 -1.59
C GLU A 147 23.46 -4.50 -2.48
N TYR A 148 23.10 -4.30 -3.75
CA TYR A 148 23.88 -3.46 -4.65
C TYR A 148 23.91 -1.98 -4.22
N LEU A 149 22.77 -1.45 -3.74
CA LEU A 149 22.70 -0.08 -3.22
C LEU A 149 23.55 0.09 -1.96
N ARG A 150 23.58 -0.90 -1.06
CA ARG A 150 24.48 -0.93 0.09
C ARG A 150 25.95 -0.90 -0.35
N TYR A 151 26.32 -1.80 -1.27
CA TYR A 151 27.66 -1.84 -1.85
C TYR A 151 28.06 -0.47 -2.41
N TYR A 152 27.16 0.17 -3.15
CA TYR A 152 27.43 1.48 -3.75
C TYR A 152 27.68 2.54 -2.67
N ALA A 153 26.84 2.62 -1.66
CA ALA A 153 26.96 3.58 -0.56
C ALA A 153 28.27 3.41 0.25
N GLU A 154 28.71 2.16 0.43
CA GLU A 154 29.94 1.87 1.18
C GLU A 154 31.24 2.16 0.39
N ASN A 155 31.16 2.24 -0.94
CA ASN A 155 32.36 2.34 -1.80
C ASN A 155 32.48 3.66 -2.59
N ASN A 156 31.55 4.62 -2.38
CA ASN A 156 31.53 5.92 -3.05
C ASN A 156 31.19 7.05 -2.09
#